data_435f6b445fb868963a89f869f179aebf
#
_entry.id   435f6b445fb868963a89f869f179aebf
#
_cell.length_a   1.000
_cell.length_b   1.000
_cell.length_c   1.000
_cell.angle_alpha   90.00
_cell.angle_beta   90.00
_cell.angle_gamma   90.00
#
_symmetry.space_group_name_H-M   'P 1'
#
loop_
_entity.id
_entity.type
_entity.pdbx_description
1 polymer ?
#
loop_
_entity_poly.entity_id
_entity_poly.type
_entity_poly.pdbx_seq_one_letter_code
_entity_poly.pdbx_strand_id
1 'polypeptide(L)'
;MDQPRFGPAGTADSFRALGYKNSIQVPEYLSKFGLTAFEYQCGRGVRVNPDTAAKLREKAEEYGIALSLHAPYYISLSSVDPATREKSIGYILDSAKAAQAMGATRVVVHSGSCSKIGREEALELAKETLQKAQQTLDENGLSEIILCPETMGKFNQLGTLEEVLELCR
;
A
#
# COMPACT_ATOMS: atom_id res chain seq x y z
N MET A 1 -23.78 -3.36 -9.48
CA MET A 1 -22.83 -3.63 -8.35
C MET A 1 -21.52 -4.08 -8.96
N ASP A 2 -20.42 -3.46 -8.58
CA ASP A 2 -19.11 -3.91 -9.04
C ASP A 2 -18.83 -5.31 -8.50
N GLN A 3 -18.31 -6.16 -9.37
CA GLN A 3 -17.93 -7.52 -9.01
C GLN A 3 -16.73 -7.45 -8.05
N PRO A 4 -16.69 -8.27 -6.97
CA PRO A 4 -15.52 -8.34 -6.10
C PRO A 4 -14.29 -8.80 -6.90
N ARG A 5 -13.14 -8.19 -6.61
CA ARG A 5 -11.87 -8.48 -7.26
C ARG A 5 -10.97 -9.25 -6.31
N PHE A 6 -10.31 -10.29 -6.84
CA PHE A 6 -9.44 -11.17 -6.06
C PHE A 6 -8.05 -11.24 -6.71
N GLY A 7 -7.02 -11.28 -5.88
CA GLY A 7 -5.64 -11.39 -6.33
C GLY A 7 -4.64 -11.43 -5.19
N PRO A 8 -3.38 -11.75 -5.48
CA PRO A 8 -2.33 -11.83 -4.47
C PRO A 8 -1.70 -10.47 -4.16
N ALA A 9 -1.10 -10.39 -2.98
CA ALA A 9 -0.10 -9.39 -2.63
C ALA A 9 1.29 -9.95 -2.97
N GLY A 10 1.95 -9.35 -3.96
CA GLY A 10 3.20 -9.86 -4.51
C GLY A 10 3.03 -11.10 -5.40
N THR A 11 4.15 -11.68 -5.83
CA THR A 11 4.17 -12.83 -6.73
C THR A 11 4.37 -14.14 -5.97
N ALA A 12 3.62 -15.18 -6.33
CA ALA A 12 3.81 -16.54 -5.83
C ALA A 12 5.02 -17.25 -6.50
N ASP A 13 5.49 -18.34 -5.90
CA ASP A 13 6.60 -19.15 -6.46
C ASP A 13 6.26 -19.70 -7.85
N SER A 14 5.00 -20.04 -8.10
CA SER A 14 4.51 -20.46 -9.41
C SER A 14 4.71 -19.44 -10.52
N PHE A 15 4.75 -18.15 -10.22
CA PHE A 15 5.07 -17.10 -11.19
C PHE A 15 6.45 -17.36 -11.84
N ARG A 16 7.45 -17.61 -11.02
CA ARG A 16 8.81 -17.91 -11.50
C ARG A 16 8.92 -19.30 -12.11
N ALA A 17 8.25 -20.30 -11.54
CA ALA A 17 8.23 -21.65 -12.05
C ALA A 17 7.64 -21.76 -13.47
N LEU A 18 6.69 -20.88 -13.81
CA LEU A 18 6.10 -20.77 -15.14
C LEU A 18 6.91 -19.87 -16.10
N GLY A 19 8.10 -19.44 -15.72
CA GLY A 19 9.04 -18.71 -16.58
C GLY A 19 8.87 -17.18 -16.59
N TYR A 20 7.96 -16.62 -15.82
CA TYR A 20 7.80 -15.17 -15.65
C TYR A 20 8.92 -14.58 -14.80
N LYS A 21 9.37 -13.34 -15.10
CA LYS A 21 10.60 -12.77 -14.51
C LYS A 21 10.40 -11.38 -13.88
N ASN A 22 9.49 -10.57 -14.39
CA ASN A 22 9.34 -9.18 -13.97
C ASN A 22 7.87 -8.81 -13.73
N SER A 23 7.65 -7.73 -12.97
CA SER A 23 6.32 -7.29 -12.55
C SER A 23 5.37 -6.92 -13.71
N ILE A 24 5.92 -6.51 -14.86
CA ILE A 24 5.11 -6.16 -16.04
C ILE A 24 4.34 -7.38 -16.57
N GLN A 25 4.83 -8.60 -16.30
CA GLN A 25 4.21 -9.84 -16.73
C GLN A 25 3.16 -10.38 -15.75
N VAL A 26 3.01 -9.75 -14.58
CA VAL A 26 2.06 -10.20 -13.55
C VAL A 26 0.61 -10.16 -14.03
N PRO A 27 0.14 -9.12 -14.73
CA PRO A 27 -1.25 -9.09 -15.20
C PRO A 27 -1.59 -10.25 -16.13
N GLU A 28 -0.71 -10.57 -17.10
CA GLU A 28 -0.88 -11.74 -17.96
C GLU A 28 -0.92 -13.05 -17.16
N TYR A 29 0.01 -13.20 -16.21
CA TYR A 29 0.03 -14.38 -15.35
C TYR A 29 -1.26 -14.54 -14.56
N LEU A 30 -1.75 -13.49 -13.91
CA LEU A 30 -2.94 -13.53 -13.07
C LEU A 30 -4.21 -13.82 -13.88
N SER A 31 -4.31 -13.27 -15.09
CA SER A 31 -5.47 -13.50 -15.97
C SER A 31 -5.66 -14.98 -16.32
N LYS A 32 -4.58 -15.77 -16.42
CA LYS A 32 -4.64 -17.22 -16.68
C LYS A 32 -5.27 -18.02 -15.52
N PHE A 33 -5.30 -17.43 -14.32
CA PHE A 33 -5.95 -18.01 -13.13
C PHE A 33 -7.31 -17.38 -12.82
N GLY A 34 -7.82 -16.52 -13.69
CA GLY A 34 -9.10 -15.82 -13.46
C GLY A 34 -9.04 -14.79 -12.33
N LEU A 35 -7.83 -14.37 -11.93
CA LEU A 35 -7.64 -13.33 -10.91
C LEU A 35 -7.76 -11.94 -11.53
N THR A 36 -8.25 -10.97 -10.76
CA THR A 36 -8.64 -9.65 -11.24
C THR A 36 -8.04 -8.48 -10.44
N ALA A 37 -7.17 -8.77 -9.47
CA ALA A 37 -6.48 -7.78 -8.66
C ALA A 37 -5.01 -8.18 -8.44
N PHE A 38 -4.17 -7.19 -8.20
CA PHE A 38 -2.78 -7.38 -7.79
C PHE A 38 -2.33 -6.25 -6.88
N GLU A 39 -1.71 -6.60 -5.76
CA GLU A 39 -1.05 -5.64 -4.88
C GLU A 39 0.45 -5.64 -5.10
N TYR A 40 0.97 -4.51 -5.60
CA TYR A 40 2.41 -4.33 -5.83
C TYR A 40 3.12 -4.08 -4.49
N GLN A 41 4.11 -4.92 -4.16
CA GLN A 41 4.80 -4.89 -2.88
C GLN A 41 6.05 -3.99 -2.92
N CYS A 42 6.06 -2.92 -2.11
CA CYS A 42 7.22 -2.05 -1.91
C CYS A 42 7.97 -2.32 -0.58
N GLY A 43 7.96 -3.55 -0.09
CA GLY A 43 8.40 -3.92 1.26
C GLY A 43 9.71 -3.28 1.74
N ARG A 44 10.73 -3.17 0.89
CA ARG A 44 12.04 -2.56 1.21
C ARG A 44 12.28 -1.20 0.56
N GLY A 45 11.22 -0.48 0.25
CA GLY A 45 11.25 0.84 -0.38
C GLY A 45 10.66 0.86 -1.78
N VAL A 46 10.26 2.04 -2.22
CA VAL A 46 9.70 2.27 -3.54
C VAL A 46 10.85 2.29 -4.56
N ARG A 47 10.96 1.24 -5.36
CA ARG A 47 12.05 1.06 -6.34
C ARG A 47 11.55 0.93 -7.78
N VAL A 48 10.25 1.02 -8.00
CA VAL A 48 9.69 0.99 -9.35
C VAL A 48 10.05 2.29 -10.06
N ASN A 49 10.67 2.17 -11.23
CA ASN A 49 10.93 3.34 -12.07
C ASN A 49 9.67 3.70 -12.89
N PRO A 50 9.55 4.96 -13.37
CA PRO A 50 8.38 5.43 -14.10
C PRO A 50 8.03 4.59 -15.34
N ASP A 51 9.01 4.15 -16.12
CA ASP A 51 8.78 3.34 -17.32
C ASP A 51 8.20 1.97 -16.98
N THR A 52 8.68 1.35 -15.90
CA THR A 52 8.14 0.08 -15.42
C THR A 52 6.72 0.25 -14.88
N ALA A 53 6.46 1.34 -14.15
CA ALA A 53 5.13 1.65 -13.64
C ALA A 53 4.13 1.86 -14.79
N ALA A 54 4.48 2.64 -15.81
CA ALA A 54 3.66 2.88 -16.98
C ALA A 54 3.34 1.58 -17.74
N LYS A 55 4.36 0.75 -18.00
CA LYS A 55 4.17 -0.55 -18.67
C LYS A 55 3.32 -1.52 -17.86
N LEU A 56 3.46 -1.51 -16.52
CA LEU A 56 2.63 -2.32 -15.64
C LEU A 56 1.17 -1.86 -15.71
N ARG A 57 0.92 -0.55 -15.75
CA ARG A 57 -0.41 0.03 -15.94
C ARG A 57 -1.03 -0.42 -17.25
N GLU A 58 -0.32 -0.28 -18.37
CA GLU A 58 -0.79 -0.71 -19.69
C GLU A 58 -1.20 -2.19 -19.70
N LYS A 59 -0.36 -3.05 -19.09
CA LYS A 59 -0.64 -4.48 -18.99
C LYS A 59 -1.81 -4.79 -18.03
N ALA A 60 -1.92 -4.05 -16.95
CA ALA A 60 -3.05 -4.21 -16.02
C ALA A 60 -4.38 -3.83 -16.69
N GLU A 61 -4.41 -2.74 -17.48
CA GLU A 61 -5.55 -2.33 -18.27
C GLU A 61 -5.90 -3.39 -19.36
N GLU A 62 -4.88 -3.90 -20.08
CA GLU A 62 -5.05 -4.94 -21.12
C GLU A 62 -5.71 -6.21 -20.59
N TYR A 63 -5.31 -6.66 -19.38
CA TYR A 63 -5.79 -7.90 -18.78
C TYR A 63 -6.90 -7.71 -17.73
N GLY A 64 -7.40 -6.49 -17.54
CA GLY A 64 -8.48 -6.17 -16.60
C GLY A 64 -8.11 -6.36 -15.12
N ILE A 65 -6.82 -6.20 -14.77
CA ILE A 65 -6.30 -6.36 -13.42
C ILE A 65 -6.32 -5.01 -12.68
N ALA A 66 -7.03 -4.93 -11.56
CA ALA A 66 -6.96 -3.77 -10.67
C ALA A 66 -5.66 -3.78 -9.86
N LEU A 67 -4.98 -2.63 -9.78
CA LEU A 67 -3.75 -2.49 -9.02
C LEU A 67 -3.97 -1.76 -7.69
N SER A 68 -3.29 -2.21 -6.66
CA SER A 68 -3.00 -1.48 -5.42
C SER A 68 -1.50 -1.54 -5.13
N LEU A 69 -1.02 -0.71 -4.23
CA LEU A 69 0.38 -0.70 -3.82
C LEU A 69 0.46 -0.86 -2.30
N HIS A 70 1.29 -1.79 -1.84
CA HIS A 70 1.65 -1.90 -0.44
C HIS A 70 2.91 -1.07 -0.16
N ALA A 71 2.80 -0.10 0.72
CA ALA A 71 3.90 0.78 1.12
C ALA A 71 5.00 0.02 1.88
N PRO A 72 6.19 0.60 2.08
CA PRO A 72 7.28 -0.04 2.81
C PRO A 72 6.88 -0.44 4.23
N TYR A 73 7.27 -1.64 4.66
CA TYR A 73 6.89 -2.22 5.96
C TYR A 73 7.45 -1.44 7.17
N TYR A 74 8.44 -0.60 6.98
CA TYR A 74 9.07 0.20 8.03
C TYR A 74 8.38 1.54 8.31
N ILE A 75 7.29 1.85 7.61
CA ILE A 75 6.41 2.97 7.96
C ILE A 75 5.87 2.75 9.37
N SER A 76 5.95 3.80 10.20
CA SER A 76 5.49 3.77 11.59
C SER A 76 4.74 5.05 11.91
N LEU A 77 3.40 5.01 11.75
CA LEU A 77 2.54 6.15 12.00
C LEU A 77 2.44 6.49 13.50
N SER A 78 2.61 5.50 14.37
CA SER A 78 2.50 5.61 15.83
C SER A 78 3.85 5.81 16.54
N SER A 79 4.93 6.11 15.82
CA SER A 79 6.23 6.34 16.46
C SER A 79 6.18 7.49 17.46
N VAL A 80 6.76 7.29 18.65
CA VAL A 80 6.95 8.36 19.66
C VAL A 80 7.92 9.44 19.17
N ASP A 81 8.84 9.09 18.27
CA ASP A 81 9.77 10.02 17.65
C ASP A 81 9.10 10.77 16.48
N PRO A 82 8.90 12.10 16.58
CA PRO A 82 8.29 12.88 15.51
C PRO A 82 9.06 12.80 14.19
N ALA A 83 10.41 12.71 14.23
CA ALA A 83 11.23 12.63 13.03
C ALA A 83 10.97 11.31 12.27
N THR A 84 10.66 10.21 12.98
CA THR A 84 10.27 8.93 12.37
C THR A 84 8.89 9.03 11.73
N ARG A 85 7.93 9.73 12.35
CA ARG A 85 6.61 9.96 11.74
C ARG A 85 6.72 10.83 10.48
N GLU A 86 7.53 11.89 10.52
CA GLU A 86 7.75 12.73 9.33
C GLU A 86 8.39 11.96 8.16
N LYS A 87 9.37 11.10 8.44
CA LYS A 87 9.92 10.19 7.42
C LYS A 87 8.87 9.23 6.87
N SER A 88 7.98 8.75 7.73
CA SER A 88 6.88 7.86 7.31
C SER A 88 5.93 8.55 6.33
N ILE A 89 5.63 9.83 6.55
CA ILE A 89 4.85 10.65 5.60
C ILE A 89 5.57 10.76 4.26
N GLY A 90 6.88 10.99 4.25
CA GLY A 90 7.68 11.00 3.03
C GLY A 90 7.62 9.68 2.25
N TYR A 91 7.70 8.53 2.95
CA TYR A 91 7.57 7.21 2.31
C TYR A 91 6.16 6.95 1.77
N ILE A 92 5.13 7.46 2.43
CA ILE A 92 3.75 7.40 1.94
C ILE A 92 3.61 8.24 0.66
N LEU A 93 4.16 9.45 0.63
CA LEU A 93 4.17 10.31 -0.56
C LEU A 93 4.86 9.63 -1.75
N ASP A 94 6.03 9.02 -1.55
CA ASP A 94 6.73 8.28 -2.60
C ASP A 94 5.91 7.07 -3.08
N SER A 95 5.24 6.37 -2.15
CA SER A 95 4.35 5.25 -2.48
C SER A 95 3.14 5.71 -3.30
N ALA A 96 2.55 6.84 -2.94
CA ALA A 96 1.41 7.43 -3.65
C ALA A 96 1.78 7.87 -5.08
N LYS A 97 2.96 8.48 -5.27
CA LYS A 97 3.49 8.82 -6.61
C LYS A 97 3.68 7.58 -7.48
N ALA A 98 4.23 6.51 -6.90
CA ALA A 98 4.40 5.25 -7.61
C ALA A 98 3.06 4.59 -7.93
N ALA A 99 2.09 4.61 -6.99
CA ALA A 99 0.73 4.12 -7.21
C ALA A 99 0.05 4.86 -8.35
N GLN A 100 0.09 6.18 -8.35
CA GLN A 100 -0.45 7.01 -9.44
C GLN A 100 0.18 6.65 -10.80
N ALA A 101 1.52 6.51 -10.84
CA ALA A 101 2.23 6.17 -12.07
C ALA A 101 1.81 4.82 -12.65
N MET A 102 1.50 3.82 -11.79
CA MET A 102 1.02 2.51 -12.22
C MET A 102 -0.50 2.40 -12.36
N GLY A 103 -1.24 3.51 -12.19
CA GLY A 103 -2.71 3.52 -12.29
C GLY A 103 -3.44 2.90 -11.10
N ALA A 104 -2.76 2.71 -9.98
CA ALA A 104 -3.36 2.30 -8.71
C ALA A 104 -3.90 3.52 -7.95
N THR A 105 -5.03 3.36 -7.29
CA THR A 105 -5.67 4.41 -6.47
C THR A 105 -5.64 4.10 -4.98
N ARG A 106 -5.06 2.97 -4.57
CA ARG A 106 -5.01 2.54 -3.16
C ARG A 106 -3.58 2.24 -2.75
N VAL A 107 -3.19 2.78 -1.60
CA VAL A 107 -1.90 2.53 -0.96
C VAL A 107 -2.15 1.94 0.42
N VAL A 108 -1.76 0.67 0.61
CA VAL A 108 -1.86 -0.03 1.89
C VAL A 108 -0.70 0.36 2.77
N VAL A 109 -0.98 0.71 4.03
CA VAL A 109 0.02 1.17 5.00
C VAL A 109 -0.14 0.48 6.35
N HIS A 110 0.97 0.16 7.00
CA HIS A 110 0.97 -0.30 8.39
C HIS A 110 0.69 0.88 9.34
N SER A 111 -0.18 0.67 10.31
CA SER A 111 -0.56 1.70 11.28
C SER A 111 0.51 1.97 12.35
N GLY A 112 1.45 1.04 12.55
CA GLY A 112 2.57 1.20 13.46
C GLY A 112 2.51 0.30 14.70
N SER A 113 3.44 0.54 15.64
CA SER A 113 3.62 -0.30 16.82
C SER A 113 3.11 0.39 18.09
N CYS A 114 2.53 -0.38 19.01
CA CYS A 114 2.18 0.05 20.35
C CYS A 114 3.12 -0.53 21.44
N SER A 115 4.32 -1.00 21.06
CA SER A 115 5.25 -1.67 21.99
C SER A 115 5.87 -0.74 23.04
N LYS A 116 5.97 0.55 22.77
CA LYS A 116 6.66 1.54 23.62
C LYS A 116 5.71 2.43 24.41
N ILE A 117 4.45 2.48 24.02
CA ILE A 117 3.40 3.33 24.60
C ILE A 117 2.09 2.57 24.67
N GLY A 118 1.14 3.08 25.41
CA GLY A 118 -0.21 2.51 25.47
C GLY A 118 -0.87 2.46 24.10
N ARG A 119 -1.77 1.50 23.89
CA ARG A 119 -2.42 1.27 22.60
C ARG A 119 -3.27 2.47 22.16
N GLU A 120 -3.96 3.10 23.12
CA GLU A 120 -4.76 4.31 22.85
C GLU A 120 -3.87 5.48 22.37
N GLU A 121 -2.77 5.74 23.08
CA GLU A 121 -1.82 6.79 22.70
C GLU A 121 -1.20 6.52 21.32
N ALA A 122 -0.86 5.25 21.04
CA ALA A 122 -0.34 4.86 19.73
C ALA A 122 -1.37 5.09 18.61
N LEU A 123 -2.64 4.84 18.87
CA LEU A 123 -3.73 5.06 17.92
C LEU A 123 -3.89 6.55 17.60
N GLU A 124 -3.85 7.43 18.60
CA GLU A 124 -3.94 8.87 18.39
C GLU A 124 -2.76 9.40 17.57
N LEU A 125 -1.52 8.96 17.87
CA LEU A 125 -0.35 9.32 17.07
C LEU A 125 -0.46 8.83 15.62
N ALA A 126 -0.98 7.62 15.41
CA ALA A 126 -1.19 7.07 14.07
C ALA A 126 -2.23 7.88 13.30
N LYS A 127 -3.33 8.26 13.95
CA LYS A 127 -4.39 9.10 13.37
C LYS A 127 -3.88 10.48 12.94
N GLU A 128 -3.18 11.19 13.84
CA GLU A 128 -2.54 12.46 13.52
C GLU A 128 -1.58 12.36 12.33
N THR A 129 -0.77 11.29 12.31
CA THR A 129 0.23 11.08 11.25
C THR A 129 -0.45 10.76 9.92
N LEU A 130 -1.51 9.96 9.94
CA LEU A 130 -2.28 9.60 8.74
C LEU A 130 -2.98 10.83 8.15
N GLN A 131 -3.57 11.68 9.00
CA GLN A 131 -4.19 12.95 8.56
C GLN A 131 -3.17 13.87 7.90
N LYS A 132 -1.96 14.01 8.49
CA LYS A 132 -0.87 14.79 7.88
C LYS A 132 -0.39 14.18 6.56
N ALA A 133 -0.33 12.85 6.49
CA ALA A 133 0.01 12.16 5.25
C ALA A 133 -1.04 12.46 4.16
N GLN A 134 -2.33 12.38 4.48
CA GLN A 134 -3.40 12.71 3.52
C GLN A 134 -3.30 14.16 3.07
N GLN A 135 -3.12 15.11 3.99
CA GLN A 135 -2.90 16.52 3.63
C GLN A 135 -1.69 16.69 2.69
N THR A 136 -0.58 15.98 2.97
CA THR A 136 0.61 16.01 2.11
C THR A 136 0.30 15.48 0.71
N LEU A 137 -0.52 14.43 0.59
CA LEU A 137 -0.96 13.92 -0.71
C LEU A 137 -1.79 14.97 -1.46
N ASP A 138 -2.73 15.62 -0.80
CA ASP A 138 -3.60 16.64 -1.39
C ASP A 138 -2.78 17.84 -1.91
N GLU A 139 -1.82 18.32 -1.13
CA GLU A 139 -0.90 19.40 -1.49
C GLU A 139 0.01 19.03 -2.69
N ASN A 140 0.23 17.74 -2.93
CA ASN A 140 1.01 17.24 -4.07
C ASN A 140 0.17 16.77 -5.26
N GLY A 141 -1.15 17.07 -5.28
CA GLY A 141 -2.04 16.70 -6.38
C GLY A 141 -2.34 15.20 -6.46
N LEU A 142 -2.31 14.51 -5.32
CA LEU A 142 -2.53 13.06 -5.18
C LEU A 142 -3.81 12.75 -4.38
N SER A 143 -4.78 13.65 -4.33
CA SER A 143 -6.04 13.49 -3.59
C SER A 143 -6.88 12.28 -4.02
N GLU A 144 -6.66 11.77 -5.23
CA GLU A 144 -7.31 10.55 -5.71
C GLU A 144 -6.73 9.25 -5.10
N ILE A 145 -5.59 9.33 -4.40
CA ILE A 145 -4.97 8.19 -3.73
C ILE A 145 -5.60 7.99 -2.36
N ILE A 146 -6.15 6.82 -2.14
CA ILE A 146 -6.77 6.41 -0.89
C ILE A 146 -5.74 5.67 -0.04
N LEU A 147 -5.46 6.19 1.15
CA LEU A 147 -4.65 5.47 2.14
C LEU A 147 -5.50 4.40 2.83
N CYS A 148 -4.99 3.18 2.86
CA CYS A 148 -5.68 2.01 3.40
C CYS A 148 -4.89 1.44 4.59
N PRO A 149 -5.21 1.79 5.84
CA PRO A 149 -4.59 1.17 7.00
C PRO A 149 -4.84 -0.34 7.00
N GLU A 150 -3.79 -1.14 7.25
CA GLU A 150 -3.86 -2.60 7.21
C GLU A 150 -4.30 -3.18 8.56
N THR A 151 -5.18 -4.19 8.52
CA THR A 151 -5.46 -5.00 9.71
C THR A 151 -4.28 -5.91 10.04
N MET A 152 -3.88 -5.94 11.32
CA MET A 152 -2.68 -6.65 11.78
C MET A 152 -3.00 -7.66 12.88
N GLY A 153 -2.46 -8.87 12.74
CA GLY A 153 -2.64 -9.95 13.71
C GLY A 153 -1.63 -9.99 14.87
N LYS A 154 -0.75 -8.98 15.01
CA LYS A 154 0.28 -8.94 16.07
C LYS A 154 -0.14 -8.05 17.23
N PHE A 155 -0.06 -8.57 18.46
CA PHE A 155 -0.46 -7.83 19.67
C PHE A 155 0.25 -6.49 19.88
N ASN A 156 1.49 -6.37 19.43
CA ASN A 156 2.30 -5.16 19.58
C ASN A 156 2.19 -4.19 18.40
N GLN A 157 1.27 -4.43 17.48
CA GLN A 157 0.98 -3.54 16.36
C GLN A 157 -0.48 -3.10 16.40
N LEU A 158 -0.73 -1.87 15.96
CA LEU A 158 -2.07 -1.37 15.68
C LEU A 158 -2.62 -2.08 14.44
N GLY A 159 -3.93 -2.30 14.39
CA GLY A 159 -4.59 -2.91 13.25
C GLY A 159 -5.67 -3.92 13.64
N THR A 160 -6.26 -3.84 14.84
CA THR A 160 -7.56 -4.51 15.05
C THR A 160 -8.60 -3.90 14.11
N LEU A 161 -9.69 -4.60 13.87
CA LEU A 161 -10.75 -4.08 13.01
C LEU A 161 -11.27 -2.73 13.49
N GLU A 162 -11.47 -2.59 14.80
CA GLU A 162 -11.96 -1.37 15.44
C GLU A 162 -10.99 -0.20 15.24
N GLU A 163 -9.69 -0.46 15.41
CA GLU A 163 -8.64 0.55 15.21
C GLU A 163 -8.56 1.00 13.75
N VAL A 164 -8.62 0.06 12.81
CA VAL A 164 -8.62 0.39 11.37
C VAL A 164 -9.87 1.20 11.01
N LEU A 165 -11.05 0.84 11.53
CA LEU A 165 -12.27 1.62 11.32
C LEU A 165 -12.17 3.03 11.91
N GLU A 166 -11.48 3.19 13.04
CA GLU A 166 -11.22 4.51 13.65
C GLU A 166 -10.27 5.35 12.80
N LEU A 167 -9.21 4.75 12.26
CA LEU A 167 -8.25 5.42 11.38
C LEU A 167 -8.86 5.83 10.02
N CYS A 168 -9.95 5.19 9.59
CA CYS A 168 -10.63 5.50 8.33
C CYS A 168 -11.72 6.58 8.48
N ARG A 169 -11.97 7.09 9.68
CA ARG A 169 -12.97 8.16 9.96
C ARG A 169 -12.37 9.55 9.85
#